data_1903df955a0e305b967fef812b090b70
#
_entry.id   1903df955a0e305b967fef812b090b70
#
_cell.length_a   1.000
_cell.length_b   1.000
_cell.length_c   1.000
_cell.angle_alpha   90.00
_cell.angle_beta   90.00
_cell.angle_gamma   90.00
#
_symmetry.space_group_name_H-M   'P 1'
#
loop_
_entity.id
_entity.type
_entity.pdbx_description
1 polymer ?
#
loop_
_entity_poly.entity_id
_entity_poly.type
_entity_poly.pdbx_seq_one_letter_code
_entity_poly.pdbx_strand_id
1 'polypeptide(L)'
;MRESKLTIPQLTEKKANGERLAMVAVGEAMSAAWAERAGVDIIGVGDSLGMTLHGHQNTLQITVDQMIMHILAVRNGAPNTMTIASMPYGSYPTEERAVANAVRMMKESGADALKLQLGKEGTGIIKAVADAGVPIMSHVGLLPHKIHLLGGFKMQGRTTDAALEIIDNAQAIENAGAIGLEIEAMPYEVGKAVDEAVSI
;
A
#
# COMPACT_ATOMS: atom_id res chain seq x y z
N MET A 1 -19.30 15.05 4.62
CA MET A 1 -18.24 14.32 5.34
C MET A 1 -18.79 12.97 5.73
N ARG A 2 -18.00 11.92 5.62
CA ARG A 2 -18.43 10.60 6.13
C ARG A 2 -18.52 10.65 7.66
N GLU A 3 -19.53 9.99 8.20
CA GLU A 3 -19.68 9.86 9.65
C GLU A 3 -18.78 8.77 10.25
N SER A 4 -18.29 7.85 9.40
CA SER A 4 -17.40 6.75 9.80
C SER A 4 -16.47 6.33 8.67
N LYS A 5 -15.34 5.73 9.03
CA LYS A 5 -14.38 5.14 8.10
C LYS A 5 -14.99 3.98 7.32
N LEU A 6 -14.44 3.73 6.12
CA LEU A 6 -14.62 2.44 5.44
C LEU A 6 -13.97 1.32 6.26
N THR A 7 -14.59 0.16 6.22
CA THR A 7 -14.06 -1.09 6.79
C THR A 7 -13.51 -2.00 5.68
N ILE A 8 -12.65 -2.95 6.02
CA ILE A 8 -12.11 -3.92 5.05
C ILE A 8 -13.25 -4.69 4.33
N PRO A 9 -14.29 -5.22 5.01
CA PRO A 9 -15.41 -5.86 4.31
C PRO A 9 -16.12 -4.95 3.30
N GLN A 10 -16.25 -3.66 3.61
CA GLN A 10 -16.85 -2.70 2.66
C GLN A 10 -15.96 -2.44 1.45
N LEU A 11 -14.61 -2.52 1.57
CA LEU A 11 -13.73 -2.46 0.39
C LEU A 11 -13.98 -3.64 -0.54
N THR A 12 -14.04 -4.86 0.01
CA THR A 12 -14.32 -6.09 -0.76
C THR A 12 -15.70 -6.01 -1.44
N GLU A 13 -16.73 -5.53 -0.73
CA GLU A 13 -18.07 -5.34 -1.29
C GLU A 13 -18.08 -4.34 -2.44
N LYS A 14 -17.38 -3.21 -2.29
CA LYS A 14 -17.24 -2.20 -3.35
C LYS A 14 -16.55 -2.75 -4.59
N LYS A 15 -15.48 -3.52 -4.42
CA LYS A 15 -14.82 -4.22 -5.53
C LYS A 15 -15.80 -5.16 -6.25
N ALA A 16 -16.51 -6.00 -5.52
CA ALA A 16 -17.50 -6.95 -6.08
C ALA A 16 -18.62 -6.25 -6.84
N ASN A 17 -19.03 -5.05 -6.40
CA ASN A 17 -20.05 -4.22 -7.04
C ASN A 17 -19.51 -3.36 -8.20
N GLY A 18 -18.21 -3.40 -8.49
CA GLY A 18 -17.57 -2.54 -9.50
C GLY A 18 -17.56 -1.05 -9.12
N GLU A 19 -17.71 -0.73 -7.82
CA GLU A 19 -17.67 0.63 -7.33
C GLU A 19 -16.22 1.13 -7.27
N ARG A 20 -15.99 2.33 -7.77
CA ARG A 20 -14.66 2.96 -7.72
C ARG A 20 -14.41 3.63 -6.39
N LEU A 21 -13.16 3.57 -5.93
CA LEU A 21 -12.67 4.23 -4.74
C LEU A 21 -11.73 5.38 -5.14
N ALA A 22 -11.83 6.49 -4.41
CA ALA A 22 -10.88 7.59 -4.51
C ALA A 22 -9.84 7.46 -3.41
N MET A 23 -8.57 7.32 -3.78
CA MET A 23 -7.44 7.30 -2.86
C MET A 23 -6.48 8.45 -3.17
N VAL A 24 -5.94 9.06 -2.12
CA VAL A 24 -4.91 10.10 -2.24
C VAL A 24 -3.77 9.81 -1.26
N ALA A 25 -2.54 10.04 -1.71
CA ALA A 25 -1.36 9.93 -0.85
C ALA A 25 -1.02 11.29 -0.23
N VAL A 26 -0.98 11.35 1.11
CA VAL A 26 -0.57 12.53 1.88
C VAL A 26 0.25 12.11 3.11
N GLY A 27 1.10 13.00 3.62
CA GLY A 27 1.99 12.70 4.73
C GLY A 27 1.88 13.66 5.92
N GLU A 28 0.84 14.54 5.96
CA GLU A 28 0.70 15.53 7.04
C GLU A 28 -0.76 15.90 7.31
N ALA A 29 -1.03 16.52 8.46
CA ALA A 29 -2.38 16.72 8.98
C ALA A 29 -3.25 17.66 8.13
N MET A 30 -2.68 18.72 7.54
CA MET A 30 -3.45 19.72 6.81
C MET A 30 -3.99 19.14 5.50
N SER A 31 -3.14 18.50 4.71
CA SER A 31 -3.57 17.83 3.47
C SER A 31 -4.54 16.69 3.76
N ALA A 32 -4.33 15.94 4.87
CA ALA A 32 -5.27 14.92 5.30
C ALA A 32 -6.66 15.49 5.61
N ALA A 33 -6.74 16.61 6.32
CA ALA A 33 -8.01 17.28 6.61
C ALA A 33 -8.72 17.76 5.32
N TRP A 34 -7.97 18.22 4.33
CA TRP A 34 -8.54 18.61 3.04
C TRP A 34 -9.04 17.39 2.25
N ALA A 35 -8.28 16.29 2.27
CA ALA A 35 -8.67 15.03 1.64
C ALA A 35 -9.97 14.48 2.26
N GLU A 36 -10.08 14.46 3.59
CA GLU A 36 -11.31 14.06 4.29
C GLU A 36 -12.50 14.95 3.92
N ARG A 37 -12.31 16.29 3.89
CA ARG A 37 -13.37 17.22 3.46
C ARG A 37 -13.78 17.03 2.02
N ALA A 38 -12.85 16.65 1.13
CA ALA A 38 -13.13 16.35 -0.26
C ALA A 38 -13.87 15.01 -0.44
N GLY A 39 -13.97 14.20 0.61
CA GLY A 39 -14.72 12.94 0.60
C GLY A 39 -13.95 11.77 -0.02
N VAL A 40 -12.61 11.78 0.01
CA VAL A 40 -11.82 10.63 -0.45
C VAL A 40 -12.13 9.40 0.40
N ASP A 41 -12.03 8.23 -0.20
CA ASP A 41 -12.34 6.97 0.44
C ASP A 41 -11.21 6.47 1.33
N ILE A 42 -9.97 6.65 0.85
CA ILE A 42 -8.75 6.14 1.48
C ILE A 42 -7.67 7.21 1.42
N ILE A 43 -6.93 7.34 2.51
CA ILE A 43 -5.69 8.10 2.55
C ILE A 43 -4.53 7.12 2.63
N GLY A 44 -3.62 7.20 1.66
CA GLY A 44 -2.33 6.51 1.67
C GLY A 44 -1.27 7.34 2.37
N VAL A 45 -0.55 6.74 3.33
CA VAL A 45 0.67 7.33 3.88
C VAL A 45 1.84 6.54 3.31
N GLY A 46 2.31 6.97 2.14
CA GLY A 46 3.38 6.31 1.42
C GLY A 46 4.77 6.74 1.91
N ASP A 47 5.74 5.85 1.87
CA ASP A 47 7.16 6.17 2.08
C ASP A 47 7.72 7.14 1.03
N SER A 48 6.98 7.40 -0.06
CA SER A 48 7.19 8.50 -1.00
C SER A 48 7.18 9.90 -0.35
N LEU A 49 6.63 10.03 0.88
CA LEU A 49 6.76 11.26 1.68
C LEU A 49 8.25 11.64 1.91
N GLY A 50 9.17 10.68 1.88
CA GLY A 50 10.60 10.94 1.89
C GLY A 50 11.04 11.84 0.75
N MET A 51 10.46 11.68 -0.43
CA MET A 51 10.75 12.52 -1.58
C MET A 51 9.99 13.85 -1.51
N THR A 52 8.71 13.81 -1.16
CA THR A 52 7.82 14.98 -1.25
C THR A 52 7.92 15.94 -0.06
N LEU A 53 8.17 15.43 1.15
CA LEU A 53 8.25 16.22 2.37
C LEU A 53 9.67 16.37 2.94
N HIS A 54 10.53 15.34 2.76
CA HIS A 54 11.90 15.37 3.29
C HIS A 54 12.95 15.71 2.22
N GLY A 55 12.59 15.77 0.93
CA GLY A 55 13.51 16.11 -0.15
C GLY A 55 14.52 14.99 -0.50
N HIS A 56 14.25 13.75 -0.13
CA HIS A 56 15.10 12.62 -0.48
C HIS A 56 15.03 12.31 -1.99
N GLN A 57 16.08 11.69 -2.52
CA GLN A 57 16.17 11.32 -3.94
C GLN A 57 15.23 10.14 -4.29
N ASN A 58 14.87 9.31 -3.32
CA ASN A 58 14.02 8.12 -3.45
C ASN A 58 13.36 7.80 -2.10
N THR A 59 12.63 6.67 -2.03
CA THR A 59 11.85 6.28 -0.86
C THR A 59 12.63 5.50 0.20
N LEU A 60 13.91 5.15 -0.05
CA LEU A 60 14.64 4.15 0.73
C LEU A 60 15.11 4.63 2.12
N GLN A 61 15.18 5.94 2.35
CA GLN A 61 15.73 6.51 3.57
C GLN A 61 14.74 6.63 4.72
N ILE A 62 13.45 6.47 4.45
CA ILE A 62 12.40 6.61 5.47
C ILE A 62 12.47 5.44 6.46
N THR A 63 12.39 5.77 7.75
CA THR A 63 12.38 4.81 8.86
C THR A 63 10.97 4.48 9.33
N VAL A 64 10.83 3.39 10.09
CA VAL A 64 9.56 3.02 10.76
C VAL A 64 9.08 4.14 11.69
N ASP A 65 10.00 4.77 12.46
CA ASP A 65 9.65 5.85 13.38
C ASP A 65 9.10 7.08 12.66
N GLN A 66 9.72 7.46 11.54
CA GLN A 66 9.22 8.54 10.69
C GLN A 66 7.84 8.20 10.12
N MET A 67 7.63 6.97 9.65
CA MET A 67 6.31 6.54 9.18
C MET A 67 5.25 6.64 10.27
N ILE A 68 5.53 6.15 11.48
CA ILE A 68 4.60 6.25 12.62
C ILE A 68 4.24 7.72 12.89
N MET A 69 5.21 8.61 12.93
CA MET A 69 4.99 10.05 13.15
C MET A 69 4.07 10.65 12.07
N HIS A 70 4.31 10.35 10.79
CA HIS A 70 3.50 10.85 9.69
C HIS A 70 2.09 10.27 9.68
N ILE A 71 1.94 8.97 9.98
CA ILE A 71 0.63 8.32 10.09
C ILE A 71 -0.19 8.97 11.21
N LEU A 72 0.40 9.21 12.38
CA LEU A 72 -0.26 9.92 13.49
C LEU A 72 -0.74 11.31 13.07
N ALA A 73 0.10 12.08 12.35
CA ALA A 73 -0.28 13.39 11.84
C ALA A 73 -1.48 13.31 10.88
N VAL A 74 -1.46 12.37 9.93
CA VAL A 74 -2.56 12.13 8.98
C VAL A 74 -3.83 11.72 9.71
N ARG A 75 -3.74 10.80 10.66
CA ARG A 75 -4.85 10.34 11.48
C ARG A 75 -5.50 11.46 12.29
N ASN A 76 -4.70 12.37 12.82
CA ASN A 76 -5.20 13.56 13.54
C ASN A 76 -5.92 14.54 12.60
N GLY A 77 -5.47 14.66 11.34
CA GLY A 77 -6.11 15.50 10.33
C GLY A 77 -7.38 14.88 9.72
N ALA A 78 -7.45 13.57 9.61
CA ALA A 78 -8.51 12.83 8.94
C ALA A 78 -9.00 11.62 9.76
N PRO A 79 -9.64 11.84 10.94
CA PRO A 79 -10.01 10.76 11.85
C PRO A 79 -11.07 9.81 11.29
N ASN A 80 -11.88 10.25 10.32
CA ASN A 80 -13.00 9.48 9.75
C ASN A 80 -12.70 8.91 8.35
N THR A 81 -11.42 8.99 7.89
CA THR A 81 -10.99 8.42 6.61
C THR A 81 -10.09 7.22 6.85
N MET A 82 -10.31 6.13 6.10
CA MET A 82 -9.46 4.94 6.16
C MET A 82 -8.02 5.29 5.80
N THR A 83 -7.07 4.88 6.63
CA THR A 83 -5.65 5.18 6.45
C THR A 83 -4.86 3.90 6.22
N ILE A 84 -4.20 3.81 5.05
CA ILE A 84 -3.31 2.71 4.68
C ILE A 84 -1.88 3.24 4.60
N ALA A 85 -0.92 2.59 5.26
CA ALA A 85 0.45 3.10 5.36
C ALA A 85 1.49 2.13 4.83
N SER A 86 2.49 2.64 4.10
CA SER A 86 3.62 1.83 3.63
C SER A 86 4.51 1.40 4.78
N MET A 87 4.89 0.13 4.81
CA MET A 87 6.05 -0.32 5.56
C MET A 87 7.32 0.09 4.79
N PRO A 88 8.24 0.84 5.42
CA PRO A 88 9.39 1.39 4.71
C PRO A 88 10.41 0.32 4.32
N TYR A 89 11.26 0.65 3.34
CA TYR A 89 12.35 -0.21 2.88
C TYR A 89 13.20 -0.75 4.04
N GLY A 90 13.51 -2.06 4.01
CA GLY A 90 14.34 -2.72 5.02
C GLY A 90 13.63 -3.01 6.35
N SER A 91 12.34 -2.67 6.50
CA SER A 91 11.59 -2.97 7.71
C SER A 91 11.01 -4.40 7.76
N TYR A 92 11.03 -5.14 6.65
CA TYR A 92 10.47 -6.50 6.53
C TYR A 92 11.38 -7.50 5.79
N PRO A 93 12.68 -7.63 6.18
CA PRO A 93 13.60 -8.56 5.50
C PRO A 93 13.37 -10.03 5.83
N THR A 94 12.66 -10.33 6.92
CA THR A 94 12.25 -11.67 7.35
C THR A 94 10.82 -11.63 7.86
N GLU A 95 10.13 -12.78 7.90
CA GLU A 95 8.76 -12.90 8.42
C GLU A 95 8.64 -12.38 9.85
N GLU A 96 9.55 -12.79 10.74
CA GLU A 96 9.57 -12.35 12.15
C GLU A 96 9.67 -10.83 12.26
N ARG A 97 10.58 -10.21 11.51
CA ARG A 97 10.80 -8.77 11.55
C ARG A 97 9.65 -8.00 10.89
N ALA A 98 9.06 -8.55 9.84
CA ALA A 98 7.88 -8.00 9.19
C ALA A 98 6.69 -7.95 10.16
N VAL A 99 6.39 -9.06 10.83
CA VAL A 99 5.32 -9.13 11.84
C VAL A 99 5.58 -8.15 12.99
N ALA A 100 6.80 -8.14 13.55
CA ALA A 100 7.14 -7.24 14.65
C ALA A 100 6.94 -5.76 14.28
N ASN A 101 7.45 -5.33 13.12
CA ASN A 101 7.30 -3.95 12.65
C ASN A 101 5.86 -3.62 12.23
N ALA A 102 5.15 -4.54 11.60
CA ALA A 102 3.75 -4.35 11.23
C ALA A 102 2.86 -4.16 12.47
N VAL A 103 2.96 -5.04 13.46
CA VAL A 103 2.23 -4.92 14.72
C VAL A 103 2.59 -3.62 15.45
N ARG A 104 3.88 -3.25 15.46
CA ARG A 104 4.34 -1.99 16.04
C ARG A 104 3.70 -0.79 15.34
N MET A 105 3.77 -0.74 14.00
CA MET A 105 3.19 0.37 13.23
C MET A 105 1.68 0.50 13.48
N MET A 106 0.93 -0.61 13.44
CA MET A 106 -0.51 -0.60 13.73
C MET A 106 -0.82 -0.05 15.12
N LYS A 107 -0.12 -0.55 16.15
CA LYS A 107 -0.36 -0.16 17.56
C LYS A 107 0.01 1.29 17.85
N GLU A 108 1.14 1.76 17.34
CA GLU A 108 1.67 3.09 17.67
C GLU A 108 1.05 4.18 16.80
N SER A 109 0.67 3.89 15.57
CA SER A 109 0.13 4.89 14.64
C SER A 109 -1.38 4.86 14.49
N GLY A 110 -2.02 3.72 14.76
CA GLY A 110 -3.45 3.53 14.53
C GLY A 110 -3.83 3.48 13.04
N ALA A 111 -2.92 3.09 12.15
CA ALA A 111 -3.25 2.80 10.75
C ALA A 111 -4.34 1.72 10.67
N ASP A 112 -5.17 1.74 9.63
CA ASP A 112 -6.24 0.77 9.43
C ASP A 112 -5.75 -0.46 8.64
N ALA A 113 -4.72 -0.29 7.81
CA ALA A 113 -4.01 -1.34 7.09
C ALA A 113 -2.58 -0.90 6.75
N LEU A 114 -1.73 -1.86 6.40
CA LEU A 114 -0.36 -1.59 5.95
C LEU A 114 -0.16 -2.05 4.50
N LYS A 115 0.89 -1.55 3.86
CA LYS A 115 1.28 -1.91 2.49
C LYS A 115 2.73 -2.36 2.44
N LEU A 116 2.98 -3.49 1.79
CA LEU A 116 4.29 -4.03 1.47
C LEU A 116 4.59 -3.86 -0.03
N GLN A 117 5.86 -3.78 -0.40
CA GLN A 117 6.29 -3.80 -1.80
C GLN A 117 6.97 -5.13 -2.11
N LEU A 118 6.17 -6.20 -2.18
CA LEU A 118 6.61 -7.58 -2.41
C LEU A 118 5.79 -8.22 -3.52
N GLY A 119 6.46 -8.94 -4.43
CA GLY A 119 5.84 -9.84 -5.38
C GLY A 119 5.69 -11.26 -4.80
N LYS A 120 5.56 -12.25 -5.68
CA LYS A 120 5.41 -13.67 -5.30
C LYS A 120 6.57 -14.23 -4.48
N GLU A 121 7.75 -13.64 -4.62
CA GLU A 121 8.93 -13.99 -3.82
C GLU A 121 8.78 -13.64 -2.33
N GLY A 122 7.86 -12.75 -2.00
CA GLY A 122 7.59 -12.31 -0.63
C GLY A 122 6.30 -12.83 -0.03
N THR A 123 5.62 -13.79 -0.65
CA THR A 123 4.32 -14.30 -0.19
C THR A 123 4.36 -14.90 1.21
N GLY A 124 5.48 -15.50 1.64
CA GLY A 124 5.67 -15.95 3.02
C GLY A 124 5.57 -14.80 4.03
N ILE A 125 6.19 -13.65 3.71
CA ILE A 125 6.11 -12.44 4.55
C ILE A 125 4.69 -11.89 4.58
N ILE A 126 4.02 -11.79 3.43
CA ILE A 126 2.64 -11.31 3.33
C ILE A 126 1.74 -12.19 4.19
N LYS A 127 1.86 -13.52 4.04
CA LYS A 127 1.09 -14.48 4.82
C LYS A 127 1.35 -14.37 6.32
N ALA A 128 2.60 -14.28 6.75
CA ALA A 128 2.95 -14.15 8.16
C ALA A 128 2.34 -12.89 8.81
N VAL A 129 2.35 -11.75 8.10
CA VAL A 129 1.76 -10.50 8.57
C VAL A 129 0.22 -10.60 8.60
N ALA A 130 -0.40 -11.19 7.58
CA ALA A 130 -1.84 -11.43 7.54
C ALA A 130 -2.30 -12.37 8.66
N ASP A 131 -1.59 -13.49 8.87
CA ASP A 131 -1.86 -14.45 9.96
C ASP A 131 -1.72 -13.83 11.36
N ALA A 132 -0.87 -12.81 11.50
CA ALA A 132 -0.75 -12.03 12.72
C ALA A 132 -1.94 -11.05 12.96
N GLY A 133 -2.92 -11.03 12.07
CA GLY A 133 -4.12 -10.19 12.16
C GLY A 133 -3.93 -8.76 11.66
N VAL A 134 -2.86 -8.47 10.92
CA VAL A 134 -2.63 -7.15 10.32
C VAL A 134 -3.21 -7.15 8.90
N PRO A 135 -4.19 -6.27 8.59
CA PRO A 135 -4.66 -6.11 7.22
C PRO A 135 -3.52 -5.58 6.34
N ILE A 136 -3.21 -6.30 5.27
CA ILE A 136 -2.05 -6.00 4.44
C ILE A 136 -2.42 -5.87 2.96
N MET A 137 -1.97 -4.79 2.34
CA MET A 137 -1.94 -4.63 0.89
C MET A 137 -0.54 -4.97 0.37
N SER A 138 -0.44 -5.31 -0.91
CA SER A 138 0.85 -5.38 -1.57
C SER A 138 0.84 -4.59 -2.88
N HIS A 139 1.89 -4.71 -3.67
CA HIS A 139 2.20 -3.82 -4.77
C HIS A 139 2.66 -4.61 -5.99
N VAL A 140 2.13 -4.30 -7.17
CA VAL A 140 2.55 -4.88 -8.44
C VAL A 140 2.90 -3.80 -9.47
N GLY A 141 3.74 -4.15 -10.43
CA GLY A 141 4.29 -3.23 -11.41
C GLY A 141 5.59 -2.60 -10.93
N LEU A 142 5.67 -1.28 -10.91
CA LEU A 142 6.84 -0.59 -10.39
C LEU A 142 6.90 -0.72 -8.87
N LEU A 143 7.99 -1.26 -8.36
CA LEU A 143 8.27 -1.34 -6.94
C LEU A 143 9.37 -0.32 -6.57
N PRO A 144 9.06 0.84 -5.98
CA PRO A 144 10.05 1.86 -5.61
C PRO A 144 11.20 1.34 -4.75
N HIS A 145 10.97 0.34 -3.91
CA HIS A 145 12.03 -0.29 -3.11
C HIS A 145 13.06 -1.04 -3.95
N LYS A 146 12.73 -1.41 -5.19
CA LYS A 146 13.66 -2.04 -6.15
C LYS A 146 14.27 -1.06 -7.16
N ILE A 147 14.18 0.26 -6.91
CA ILE A 147 14.57 1.31 -7.86
C ILE A 147 16.00 1.17 -8.38
N HIS A 148 16.95 0.75 -7.53
CA HIS A 148 18.32 0.52 -7.94
C HIS A 148 18.46 -0.68 -8.90
N LEU A 149 17.70 -1.75 -8.69
CA LEU A 149 17.66 -2.91 -9.57
C LEU A 149 16.97 -2.59 -10.90
N LEU A 150 15.92 -1.76 -10.85
CA LEU A 150 15.17 -1.34 -12.04
C LEU A 150 15.89 -0.25 -12.84
N GLY A 151 16.91 0.39 -12.26
CA GLY A 151 17.63 1.50 -12.89
C GLY A 151 16.78 2.76 -13.06
N GLY A 152 15.89 3.05 -12.11
CA GLY A 152 15.03 4.22 -12.04
C GLY A 152 13.53 3.91 -12.11
N PHE A 153 12.70 4.94 -12.06
CA PHE A 153 11.25 4.84 -12.18
C PHE A 153 10.86 4.58 -13.63
N LYS A 154 10.59 3.33 -13.97
CA LYS A 154 10.30 2.88 -15.35
C LYS A 154 9.00 2.08 -15.37
N MET A 155 8.25 2.22 -16.46
CA MET A 155 7.06 1.41 -16.74
C MET A 155 7.43 -0.08 -16.78
N GLN A 156 6.66 -0.90 -16.09
CA GLN A 156 6.78 -2.35 -16.02
C GLN A 156 5.72 -3.02 -16.92
N GLY A 157 5.87 -4.34 -17.19
CA GLY A 157 4.86 -5.09 -17.95
C GLY A 157 4.79 -4.72 -19.45
N ARG A 158 5.87 -4.25 -20.05
CA ARG A 158 5.90 -3.82 -21.47
C ARG A 158 6.01 -4.96 -22.49
N THR A 159 6.31 -6.16 -22.06
CA THR A 159 6.33 -7.37 -22.90
C THR A 159 5.28 -8.35 -22.38
N THR A 160 4.86 -9.29 -23.22
CA THR A 160 3.87 -10.32 -22.84
C THR A 160 4.33 -11.09 -21.61
N ASP A 161 5.58 -11.54 -21.59
CA ASP A 161 6.11 -12.31 -20.46
C ASP A 161 6.11 -11.50 -19.16
N ALA A 162 6.54 -10.22 -19.24
CA ALA A 162 6.52 -9.34 -18.06
C ALA A 162 5.10 -9.00 -17.60
N ALA A 163 4.13 -8.90 -18.51
CA ALA A 163 2.72 -8.70 -18.16
C ALA A 163 2.14 -9.94 -17.45
N LEU A 164 2.41 -11.13 -17.98
CA LEU A 164 1.99 -12.39 -17.34
C LEU A 164 2.62 -12.59 -15.96
N GLU A 165 3.88 -12.20 -15.80
CA GLU A 165 4.55 -12.25 -14.49
C GLU A 165 3.88 -11.31 -13.46
N ILE A 166 3.44 -10.12 -13.88
CA ILE A 166 2.72 -9.19 -13.00
C ILE A 166 1.37 -9.77 -12.57
N ILE A 167 0.63 -10.41 -13.47
CA ILE A 167 -0.64 -11.07 -13.17
C ILE A 167 -0.43 -12.24 -12.19
N ASP A 168 0.58 -13.09 -12.44
CA ASP A 168 0.96 -14.19 -11.57
C ASP A 168 1.35 -13.70 -10.15
N ASN A 169 2.09 -12.59 -10.07
CA ASN A 169 2.41 -11.93 -8.81
C ASN A 169 1.14 -11.46 -8.06
N ALA A 170 0.19 -10.85 -8.77
CA ALA A 170 -1.06 -10.37 -8.16
C ALA A 170 -1.87 -11.52 -7.55
N GLN A 171 -2.03 -12.62 -8.27
CA GLN A 171 -2.73 -13.81 -7.79
C GLN A 171 -2.02 -14.47 -6.60
N ALA A 172 -0.69 -14.54 -6.65
CA ALA A 172 0.10 -15.08 -5.54
C ALA A 172 -0.04 -14.23 -4.26
N ILE A 173 -0.09 -12.90 -4.40
CA ILE A 173 -0.29 -11.96 -3.31
C ILE A 173 -1.68 -12.12 -2.70
N GLU A 174 -2.73 -12.21 -3.50
CA GLU A 174 -4.10 -12.48 -3.04
C GLU A 174 -4.18 -13.80 -2.26
N ASN A 175 -3.61 -14.87 -2.82
CA ASN A 175 -3.57 -16.20 -2.18
C ASN A 175 -2.78 -16.20 -0.85
N ALA A 176 -1.86 -15.26 -0.67
CA ALA A 176 -1.13 -15.07 0.58
C ALA A 176 -1.93 -14.30 1.66
N GLY A 177 -3.14 -13.82 1.33
CA GLY A 177 -4.04 -13.17 2.28
C GLY A 177 -3.99 -11.64 2.26
N ALA A 178 -3.46 -11.03 1.20
CA ALA A 178 -3.56 -9.59 1.01
C ALA A 178 -5.03 -9.16 0.81
N ILE A 179 -5.37 -7.96 1.27
CA ILE A 179 -6.72 -7.37 1.18
C ILE A 179 -6.87 -6.39 0.02
N GLY A 180 -5.81 -6.16 -0.74
CA GLY A 180 -5.80 -5.24 -1.87
C GLY A 180 -4.42 -5.13 -2.51
N LEU A 181 -4.40 -4.53 -3.70
CA LEU A 181 -3.21 -4.31 -4.50
C LEU A 181 -3.07 -2.85 -4.91
N GLU A 182 -1.85 -2.33 -4.86
CA GLU A 182 -1.47 -1.13 -5.59
C GLU A 182 -0.90 -1.53 -6.95
N ILE A 183 -1.44 -0.95 -8.02
CA ILE A 183 -1.06 -1.21 -9.40
C ILE A 183 -0.33 0.02 -9.92
N GLU A 184 0.99 -0.05 -10.12
CA GLU A 184 1.79 1.13 -10.44
C GLU A 184 2.60 0.99 -11.73
N ALA A 185 2.56 2.06 -12.55
CA ALA A 185 3.43 2.28 -13.72
C ALA A 185 3.49 1.08 -14.68
N MET A 186 2.35 0.63 -15.16
CA MET A 186 2.21 -0.39 -16.21
C MET A 186 1.25 0.07 -17.30
N PRO A 187 1.23 -0.57 -18.51
CA PRO A 187 0.22 -0.32 -19.52
C PRO A 187 -1.19 -0.54 -18.98
N TYR A 188 -2.14 0.27 -19.46
CA TYR A 188 -3.54 0.19 -19.01
C TYR A 188 -4.14 -1.21 -19.15
N GLU A 189 -3.84 -1.88 -20.27
CA GLU A 189 -4.33 -3.24 -20.56
C GLU A 189 -3.81 -4.27 -19.56
N VAL A 190 -2.57 -4.10 -19.10
CA VAL A 190 -1.96 -4.97 -18.06
C VAL A 190 -2.62 -4.69 -16.70
N GLY A 191 -2.80 -3.42 -16.34
CA GLY A 191 -3.49 -3.05 -15.11
C GLY A 191 -4.92 -3.58 -15.08
N LYS A 192 -5.65 -3.49 -16.20
CA LYS A 192 -6.98 -4.07 -16.32
C LYS A 192 -6.98 -5.59 -16.18
N ALA A 193 -6.02 -6.28 -16.80
CA ALA A 193 -5.90 -7.73 -16.68
C ALA A 193 -5.56 -8.16 -15.24
N VAL A 194 -4.76 -7.38 -14.51
CA VAL A 194 -4.51 -7.60 -13.08
C VAL A 194 -5.81 -7.44 -12.28
N ASP A 195 -6.57 -6.35 -12.51
CA ASP A 195 -7.83 -6.08 -11.82
C ASP A 195 -8.88 -7.20 -12.04
N GLU A 196 -8.92 -7.76 -13.27
CA GLU A 196 -9.81 -8.88 -13.63
C GLU A 196 -9.34 -10.24 -13.08
N ALA A 197 -8.05 -10.38 -12.78
CA ALA A 197 -7.45 -11.65 -12.32
C ALA A 197 -7.56 -11.88 -10.80
N VAL A 198 -7.92 -10.86 -10.02
CA VAL A 198 -8.01 -10.92 -8.55
C VAL A 198 -9.35 -10.36 -8.05
N SER A 199 -9.77 -10.80 -6.86
CA SER A 199 -10.99 -10.34 -6.20
C SER A 199 -10.79 -9.23 -5.16
N ILE A 200 -9.53 -8.86 -4.92
CA ILE A 200 -9.10 -7.84 -3.96
C ILE A 200 -8.79 -6.52 -4.64
#